data_9b07632528dcfef17f97b810f83e6ff6
#
_entry.id   9b07632528dcfef17f97b810f83e6ff6
#
_cell.length_a   1.000
_cell.length_b   1.000
_cell.length_c   1.000
_cell.angle_alpha   90.00
_cell.angle_beta   90.00
_cell.angle_gamma   90.00
#
_symmetry.space_group_name_H-M   'P 1'
#
loop_
_entity.id
_entity.type
_entity.pdbx_description
1 polymer ?
#
loop_
_entity_poly.entity_id
_entity_poly.type
_entity_poly.pdbx_seq_one_letter_code
_entity_poly.pdbx_strand_id
1 'polypeptide(L)'
;MEYVENVAIRGSIQDKHFLLISGLTENYELKKILYFNDLDKIAIHSIFYLNDAIYMVDSINNKIYKYDFCSNESSEITVGRDPRHMCIGNGNIYVTNFESDNISVIDNHANMLTGSIPAGIKPHDIKIKNEDRLLYFSCYEENQITEYDIQSSRFRYFNTVGKPMHFFVTDLYIIAMTYFVDGNIYSKINFIDTLSGEIEDVIKIKGLATDIDYDDNNKMLYVINIEDKSIYIIDTIKRNILKRIYLGGYPESLTFGRENIYVTNSKKKQIAIIDIATLAVFKNINLEFTPDCIKAINTNLNHQSMFL
;
A
#
# COMPACT_ATOMS: atom_id res chain seq x y z
N MET A 1 3.01 -19.03 23.56
CA MET A 1 3.97 -18.44 22.63
C MET A 1 3.43 -17.08 22.30
N GLU A 2 4.19 -16.04 22.58
CA GLU A 2 3.81 -14.69 22.20
C GLU A 2 3.82 -14.58 20.67
N TYR A 3 2.73 -14.09 20.10
CA TYR A 3 2.62 -13.98 18.63
C TYR A 3 3.55 -12.85 18.15
N VAL A 4 4.49 -13.17 17.29
CA VAL A 4 5.39 -12.20 16.66
C VAL A 4 4.87 -11.87 15.28
N GLU A 5 4.45 -10.65 15.06
CA GLU A 5 4.09 -10.18 13.72
C GLU A 5 5.33 -9.69 12.98
N ASN A 6 5.53 -10.19 11.77
CA ASN A 6 6.64 -9.77 10.93
C ASN A 6 6.25 -8.60 10.05
N VAL A 7 7.15 -7.64 9.90
CA VAL A 7 6.98 -6.48 9.03
C VAL A 7 8.21 -6.27 8.15
N ALA A 8 7.98 -5.77 6.97
CA ALA A 8 9.00 -5.18 6.12
C ALA A 8 8.97 -3.66 6.32
N ILE A 9 10.11 -3.05 6.62
CA ILE A 9 10.24 -1.63 6.84
C ILE A 9 11.29 -1.09 5.88
N ARG A 10 10.92 -0.16 5.02
CA ARG A 10 11.89 0.61 4.26
C ARG A 10 12.39 1.76 5.12
N GLY A 11 13.69 2.02 5.05
CA GLY A 11 14.29 3.12 5.76
C GLY A 11 15.61 3.58 5.16
N SER A 12 16.13 4.67 5.71
CA SER A 12 17.42 5.23 5.31
C SER A 12 18.27 5.66 6.49
N ILE A 13 19.59 5.49 6.34
CA ILE A 13 20.63 6.03 7.23
C ILE A 13 21.68 6.69 6.35
N GLN A 14 21.97 8.00 6.56
CA GLN A 14 23.01 8.71 5.82
C GLN A 14 22.89 8.49 4.30
N ASP A 15 21.70 8.67 3.76
CA ASP A 15 21.33 8.48 2.35
C ASP A 15 21.50 7.05 1.78
N LYS A 16 21.81 6.07 2.62
CA LYS A 16 21.77 4.67 2.23
C LYS A 16 20.39 4.08 2.53
N HIS A 17 19.75 3.61 1.49
CA HIS A 17 18.43 2.99 1.56
C HIS A 17 18.55 1.49 1.80
N PHE A 18 17.62 0.95 2.57
CA PHE A 18 17.53 -0.48 2.85
C PHE A 18 16.10 -0.89 3.14
N LEU A 19 15.85 -2.18 3.01
CA LEU A 19 14.65 -2.84 3.50
C LEU A 19 15.02 -3.74 4.67
N LEU A 20 14.35 -3.56 5.79
CA LEU A 20 14.55 -4.32 7.01
C LEU A 20 13.35 -5.24 7.22
N ILE A 21 13.60 -6.53 7.43
CA ILE A 21 12.60 -7.49 7.88
C ILE A 21 12.76 -7.68 9.38
N SER A 22 11.71 -7.41 10.11
CA SER A 22 11.73 -7.43 11.58
C SER A 22 10.51 -8.14 12.14
N GLY A 23 10.71 -8.88 13.22
CA GLY A 23 9.63 -9.25 14.13
C GLY A 23 9.33 -8.07 15.06
N LEU A 24 8.09 -7.68 15.19
CA LEU A 24 7.66 -6.67 16.14
C LEU A 24 7.04 -7.36 17.35
N THR A 25 7.77 -7.33 18.46
CA THR A 25 7.31 -7.72 19.79
C THR A 25 7.36 -6.49 20.70
N GLU A 26 7.78 -6.66 21.94
CA GLU A 26 8.09 -5.54 22.83
C GLU A 26 9.24 -4.66 22.29
N ASN A 27 10.16 -5.23 21.49
CA ASN A 27 11.18 -4.52 20.71
C ASN A 27 11.14 -5.02 19.27
N TYR A 28 11.83 -4.37 18.34
CA TYR A 28 12.01 -4.95 17.03
C TYR A 28 13.17 -5.97 17.09
N GLU A 29 12.93 -7.14 16.51
CA GLU A 29 13.95 -8.15 16.31
C GLU A 29 14.35 -8.16 14.84
N LEU A 30 15.58 -7.75 14.55
CA LEU A 30 16.10 -7.75 13.20
C LEU A 30 16.23 -9.19 12.69
N LYS A 31 15.54 -9.49 11.57
CA LYS A 31 15.63 -10.79 10.90
C LYS A 31 16.49 -10.72 9.65
N LYS A 32 16.39 -9.67 8.87
CA LYS A 32 17.16 -9.50 7.62
C LYS A 32 17.22 -8.04 7.20
N ILE A 33 18.34 -7.66 6.57
CA ILE A 33 18.50 -6.36 5.91
C ILE A 33 18.87 -6.61 4.44
N LEU A 34 18.16 -5.95 3.53
CA LEU A 34 18.46 -5.88 2.10
C LEU A 34 18.95 -4.46 1.80
N TYR A 35 20.21 -4.33 1.38
CA TYR A 35 20.80 -3.04 1.03
C TYR A 35 20.69 -2.77 -0.46
N PHE A 36 20.44 -1.52 -0.82
CA PHE A 36 20.38 -1.02 -2.21
C PHE A 36 21.63 -0.19 -2.50
N ASN A 37 22.81 -0.81 -2.32
CA ASN A 37 24.10 -0.11 -2.34
C ASN A 37 24.55 0.38 -3.72
N ASP A 38 23.99 -0.16 -4.80
CA ASP A 38 24.42 0.11 -6.17
C ASP A 38 23.52 1.12 -6.90
N LEU A 39 22.57 1.75 -6.20
CA LEU A 39 21.64 2.70 -6.78
C LEU A 39 21.86 4.09 -6.16
N ASP A 40 22.30 5.04 -6.98
CA ASP A 40 22.50 6.43 -6.58
C ASP A 40 21.21 7.09 -6.06
N LYS A 41 20.07 6.64 -6.55
CA LYS A 41 18.73 7.06 -6.12
C LYS A 41 17.76 5.88 -6.20
N ILE A 42 16.95 5.73 -5.18
CA ILE A 42 15.86 4.76 -5.14
C ILE A 42 14.63 5.42 -4.53
N ALA A 43 13.46 5.21 -5.14
CA ALA A 43 12.18 5.65 -4.58
C ALA A 43 11.18 4.50 -4.61
N ILE A 44 11.24 3.68 -3.58
CA ILE A 44 10.26 2.60 -3.42
C ILE A 44 8.92 3.20 -3.08
N HIS A 45 7.98 3.11 -4.01
CA HIS A 45 6.64 3.65 -3.85
C HIS A 45 5.74 2.70 -3.06
N SER A 46 5.86 1.40 -3.33
CA SER A 46 5.08 0.38 -2.62
C SER A 46 5.87 -0.91 -2.39
N ILE A 47 5.48 -1.62 -1.33
CA ILE A 47 5.99 -2.94 -0.98
C ILE A 47 4.82 -3.92 -1.04
N PHE A 48 5.05 -5.06 -1.67
CA PHE A 48 4.07 -6.14 -1.77
C PHE A 48 4.72 -7.45 -1.32
N TYR A 49 3.98 -8.27 -0.56
CA TYR A 49 4.43 -9.57 -0.08
C TYR A 49 3.47 -10.65 -0.50
N LEU A 50 3.97 -11.70 -1.14
CA LEU A 50 3.20 -12.89 -1.51
C LEU A 50 4.12 -14.09 -1.69
N ASN A 51 3.68 -15.28 -1.22
CA ASN A 51 4.35 -16.57 -1.46
C ASN A 51 5.85 -16.54 -1.15
N ASP A 52 6.20 -16.08 0.04
CA ASP A 52 7.59 -15.97 0.52
C ASP A 52 8.51 -15.12 -0.37
N ALA A 53 7.94 -14.21 -1.15
CA ALA A 53 8.68 -13.20 -1.89
C ALA A 53 8.19 -11.79 -1.54
N ILE A 54 9.13 -10.86 -1.48
CA ILE A 54 8.85 -9.44 -1.34
C ILE A 54 9.15 -8.72 -2.64
N TYR A 55 8.24 -7.85 -3.03
CA TYR A 55 8.34 -7.04 -4.24
C TYR A 55 8.38 -5.58 -3.83
N MET A 56 9.23 -4.80 -4.47
CA MET A 56 9.39 -3.38 -4.24
C MET A 56 9.28 -2.64 -5.57
N VAL A 57 8.38 -1.70 -5.65
CA VAL A 57 8.13 -0.89 -6.85
C VAL A 57 8.94 0.39 -6.76
N ASP A 58 9.93 0.54 -7.65
CA ASP A 58 10.81 1.71 -7.70
C ASP A 58 10.40 2.67 -8.83
N SER A 59 9.83 3.79 -8.42
CA SER A 59 9.27 4.79 -9.34
C SER A 59 10.34 5.58 -10.11
N ILE A 60 11.54 5.73 -9.59
CA ILE A 60 12.63 6.47 -10.27
C ILE A 60 13.32 5.60 -11.30
N ASN A 61 13.63 4.36 -10.95
CA ASN A 61 14.38 3.46 -11.84
C ASN A 61 13.49 2.67 -12.80
N ASN A 62 12.15 2.82 -12.72
CA ASN A 62 11.17 2.12 -13.56
C ASN A 62 11.31 0.60 -13.45
N LYS A 63 11.45 0.10 -12.23
CA LYS A 63 11.71 -1.30 -11.94
C LYS A 63 10.85 -1.82 -10.79
N ILE A 64 10.71 -3.15 -10.80
CA ILE A 64 10.31 -3.91 -9.63
C ILE A 64 11.51 -4.73 -9.20
N TYR A 65 11.85 -4.68 -7.92
CA TYR A 65 12.77 -5.62 -7.30
C TYR A 65 11.98 -6.73 -6.63
N LYS A 66 12.34 -7.97 -6.92
CA LYS A 66 11.80 -9.16 -6.25
C LYS A 66 12.90 -9.79 -5.43
N TYR A 67 12.63 -10.10 -4.18
CA TYR A 67 13.47 -10.92 -3.33
C TYR A 67 12.70 -12.13 -2.86
N ASP A 68 13.20 -13.31 -3.16
CA ASP A 68 12.63 -14.60 -2.77
C ASP A 68 13.33 -15.12 -1.51
N PHE A 69 12.57 -15.35 -0.44
CA PHE A 69 13.11 -15.79 0.84
C PHE A 69 13.49 -17.28 0.84
N CYS A 70 12.92 -18.10 -0.03
CA CYS A 70 13.22 -19.52 -0.10
C CYS A 70 14.55 -19.79 -0.82
N SER A 71 14.77 -19.13 -1.97
CA SER A 71 16.01 -19.27 -2.74
C SER A 71 17.12 -18.31 -2.28
N ASN A 72 16.80 -17.25 -1.53
CA ASN A 72 17.68 -16.12 -1.23
C ASN A 72 18.17 -15.36 -2.47
N GLU A 73 17.42 -15.42 -3.55
CA GLU A 73 17.76 -14.75 -4.81
C GLU A 73 17.00 -13.44 -4.96
N SER A 74 17.62 -12.50 -5.63
CA SER A 74 16.99 -11.25 -6.07
C SER A 74 16.95 -11.17 -7.57
N SER A 75 15.88 -10.59 -8.09
CA SER A 75 15.74 -10.27 -9.51
C SER A 75 15.11 -8.88 -9.67
N GLU A 76 15.33 -8.30 -10.85
CA GLU A 76 14.74 -7.02 -11.23
C GLU A 76 13.98 -7.13 -12.54
N ILE A 77 12.88 -6.42 -12.66
CA ILE A 77 12.02 -6.41 -13.83
C ILE A 77 11.78 -4.96 -14.24
N THR A 78 12.14 -4.61 -15.47
CA THR A 78 11.88 -3.29 -16.03
C THR A 78 10.41 -3.19 -16.44
N VAL A 79 9.76 -2.06 -16.10
CA VAL A 79 8.35 -1.77 -16.37
C VAL A 79 8.20 -0.40 -17.05
N GLY A 80 6.98 0.12 -17.14
CA GLY A 80 6.76 1.47 -17.65
C GLY A 80 7.28 2.56 -16.72
N ARG A 81 7.15 3.84 -17.13
CA ARG A 81 7.68 4.97 -16.39
C ARG A 81 6.86 5.30 -15.15
N ASP A 82 7.58 5.60 -14.07
CA ASP A 82 7.04 5.98 -12.77
C ASP A 82 6.01 4.94 -12.24
N PRO A 83 6.44 3.68 -12.04
CA PRO A 83 5.56 2.65 -11.50
C PRO A 83 5.18 2.97 -10.05
N ARG A 84 3.92 2.72 -9.69
CA ARG A 84 3.38 3.08 -8.37
C ARG A 84 2.99 1.86 -7.53
N HIS A 85 1.97 1.16 -7.95
CA HIS A 85 1.45 0.00 -7.22
C HIS A 85 1.38 -1.23 -8.10
N MET A 86 1.27 -2.37 -7.44
CA MET A 86 1.14 -3.66 -8.11
C MET A 86 0.13 -4.56 -7.41
N CYS A 87 -0.43 -5.48 -8.16
CA CYS A 87 -1.13 -6.63 -7.62
C CYS A 87 -0.70 -7.90 -8.36
N ILE A 88 -0.97 -9.06 -7.77
CA ILE A 88 -0.65 -10.36 -8.35
C ILE A 88 -1.92 -11.18 -8.43
N GLY A 89 -2.14 -11.81 -9.58
CA GLY A 89 -3.24 -12.73 -9.80
C GLY A 89 -3.12 -13.41 -11.14
N ASN A 90 -3.75 -14.58 -11.27
CA ASN A 90 -3.78 -15.36 -12.49
C ASN A 90 -2.38 -15.63 -13.10
N GLY A 91 -1.38 -15.85 -12.22
CA GLY A 91 0.01 -16.09 -12.64
C GLY A 91 0.78 -14.86 -13.12
N ASN A 92 0.16 -13.68 -13.12
CA ASN A 92 0.76 -12.43 -13.58
C ASN A 92 0.91 -11.41 -12.45
N ILE A 93 1.87 -10.50 -12.63
CA ILE A 93 2.03 -9.27 -11.88
C ILE A 93 1.50 -8.13 -12.76
N TYR A 94 0.65 -7.28 -12.21
CA TYR A 94 0.10 -6.10 -12.86
C TYR A 94 0.60 -4.85 -12.15
N VAL A 95 1.20 -3.90 -12.88
CA VAL A 95 1.86 -2.72 -12.33
C VAL A 95 1.34 -1.47 -12.99
N THR A 96 0.82 -0.54 -12.22
CA THR A 96 0.45 0.79 -12.71
C THR A 96 1.69 1.62 -13.00
N ASN A 97 1.76 2.21 -14.20
CA ASN A 97 2.84 3.09 -14.62
C ASN A 97 2.30 4.50 -14.81
N PHE A 98 2.51 5.35 -13.81
CA PHE A 98 1.87 6.66 -13.67
C PHE A 98 2.18 7.63 -14.82
N GLU A 99 3.42 7.62 -15.32
CA GLU A 99 3.84 8.50 -16.44
C GLU A 99 3.85 7.78 -17.81
N SER A 100 3.36 6.54 -17.87
CA SER A 100 3.17 5.81 -19.12
C SER A 100 1.71 5.54 -19.45
N ASP A 101 0.77 5.92 -18.59
CA ASP A 101 -0.69 5.78 -18.76
C ASP A 101 -1.10 4.34 -19.10
N ASN A 102 -0.42 3.36 -18.49
CA ASN A 102 -0.67 1.94 -18.76
C ASN A 102 -0.39 1.06 -17.53
N ILE A 103 -0.76 -0.20 -17.65
CA ILE A 103 -0.46 -1.26 -16.69
C ILE A 103 0.46 -2.26 -17.37
N SER A 104 1.65 -2.48 -16.84
CA SER A 104 2.55 -3.56 -17.25
C SER A 104 1.98 -4.91 -16.81
N VAL A 105 2.01 -5.90 -17.70
CA VAL A 105 1.64 -7.30 -17.41
C VAL A 105 2.91 -8.15 -17.47
N ILE A 106 3.23 -8.82 -16.39
CA ILE A 106 4.48 -9.55 -16.19
C ILE A 106 4.13 -10.99 -15.82
N ASP A 107 4.71 -11.95 -16.51
CA ASP A 107 4.67 -13.35 -16.08
C ASP A 107 5.47 -13.51 -14.78
N ASN A 108 4.79 -13.92 -13.70
CA ASN A 108 5.40 -14.02 -12.39
C ASN A 108 6.40 -15.18 -12.24
N HIS A 109 6.31 -16.22 -13.09
CA HIS A 109 7.26 -17.33 -13.09
C HIS A 109 8.51 -17.00 -13.91
N ALA A 110 8.30 -16.45 -15.11
CA ALA A 110 9.41 -16.09 -15.99
C ALA A 110 10.09 -14.77 -15.58
N ASN A 111 9.48 -13.95 -14.70
CA ASN A 111 9.89 -12.59 -14.37
C ASN A 111 10.09 -11.71 -15.62
N MET A 112 9.20 -11.84 -16.60
CA MET A 112 9.29 -11.16 -17.89
C MET A 112 8.04 -10.36 -18.20
N LEU A 113 8.23 -9.16 -18.74
CA LEU A 113 7.15 -8.34 -19.28
C LEU A 113 6.55 -9.06 -20.51
N THR A 114 5.25 -9.36 -20.44
CA THR A 114 4.52 -10.10 -21.49
C THR A 114 3.51 -9.23 -22.23
N GLY A 115 3.12 -8.11 -21.67
CA GLY A 115 2.13 -7.24 -22.27
C GLY A 115 1.90 -5.95 -21.53
N SER A 116 0.91 -5.20 -22.01
CA SER A 116 0.47 -3.94 -21.42
C SER A 116 -1.03 -3.78 -21.62
N ILE A 117 -1.72 -3.30 -20.59
CA ILE A 117 -3.14 -2.91 -20.65
C ILE A 117 -3.18 -1.39 -20.70
N PRO A 118 -3.89 -0.76 -21.66
CA PRO A 118 -4.10 0.67 -21.63
C PRO A 118 -4.88 1.07 -20.38
N ALA A 119 -4.43 2.09 -19.69
CA ALA A 119 -5.13 2.68 -18.57
C ALA A 119 -5.56 4.11 -18.90
N GLY A 120 -6.35 4.71 -18.04
CA GLY A 120 -6.58 6.15 -18.09
C GLY A 120 -5.35 6.95 -17.67
N ILE A 121 -5.46 8.27 -17.66
CA ILE A 121 -4.33 9.18 -17.41
C ILE A 121 -3.88 9.08 -15.94
N LYS A 122 -2.59 8.79 -15.76
CA LYS A 122 -1.91 8.66 -14.47
C LYS A 122 -2.52 7.59 -13.57
N PRO A 123 -2.47 6.31 -13.96
CA PRO A 123 -2.91 5.22 -13.10
C PRO A 123 -2.03 5.13 -11.85
N HIS A 124 -2.66 5.04 -10.65
CA HIS A 124 -1.92 5.07 -9.40
C HIS A 124 -2.02 3.73 -8.64
N ASP A 125 -3.15 3.40 -8.05
CA ASP A 125 -3.36 2.17 -7.29
C ASP A 125 -4.03 1.09 -8.14
N ILE A 126 -3.83 -0.19 -7.79
CA ILE A 126 -4.39 -1.34 -8.51
C ILE A 126 -4.73 -2.48 -7.55
N LYS A 127 -5.88 -3.10 -7.78
CA LYS A 127 -6.37 -4.26 -7.04
C LYS A 127 -6.91 -5.31 -8.00
N ILE A 128 -6.90 -6.57 -7.58
CA ILE A 128 -7.50 -7.68 -8.32
C ILE A 128 -8.58 -8.35 -7.47
N LYS A 129 -9.69 -8.73 -8.08
CA LYS A 129 -10.86 -9.33 -7.43
C LYS A 129 -11.46 -10.45 -8.30
N ASN A 130 -12.48 -11.15 -7.74
CA ASN A 130 -13.26 -12.18 -8.42
C ASN A 130 -12.39 -13.27 -9.05
N GLU A 131 -11.70 -14.03 -8.19
CA GLU A 131 -10.84 -15.14 -8.60
C GLU A 131 -9.84 -14.72 -9.69
N ASP A 132 -9.22 -13.54 -9.47
CA ASP A 132 -8.21 -12.95 -10.36
C ASP A 132 -8.72 -12.56 -11.76
N ARG A 133 -10.01 -12.29 -11.89
CA ARG A 133 -10.62 -11.91 -13.17
C ARG A 133 -10.71 -10.41 -13.38
N LEU A 134 -11.04 -9.64 -12.34
CA LEU A 134 -11.32 -8.21 -12.44
C LEU A 134 -10.17 -7.40 -11.85
N LEU A 135 -9.51 -6.60 -12.70
CA LEU A 135 -8.56 -5.58 -12.27
C LEU A 135 -9.32 -4.27 -12.03
N TYR A 136 -9.06 -3.66 -10.90
CA TYR A 136 -9.49 -2.30 -10.59
C TYR A 136 -8.27 -1.41 -10.46
N PHE A 137 -8.30 -0.23 -11.04
CA PHE A 137 -7.21 0.74 -10.91
C PHE A 137 -7.73 2.17 -10.90
N SER A 138 -7.06 3.03 -10.13
CA SER A 138 -7.38 4.45 -10.04
C SER A 138 -6.73 5.22 -11.19
N CYS A 139 -7.51 6.08 -11.88
CA CYS A 139 -7.05 6.99 -12.92
C CYS A 139 -7.07 8.41 -12.36
N TYR A 140 -5.90 8.88 -11.90
CA TYR A 140 -5.77 10.09 -11.08
C TYR A 140 -6.30 11.35 -11.77
N GLU A 141 -5.94 11.60 -13.04
CA GLU A 141 -6.37 12.81 -13.75
C GLU A 141 -7.80 12.74 -14.29
N GLU A 142 -8.39 11.55 -14.36
CA GLU A 142 -9.74 11.37 -14.87
C GLU A 142 -10.83 11.35 -13.79
N ASN A 143 -10.43 11.41 -12.50
CA ASN A 143 -11.34 11.33 -11.35
C ASN A 143 -12.20 10.06 -11.40
N GLN A 144 -11.60 8.92 -11.67
CA GLN A 144 -12.32 7.65 -11.78
C GLN A 144 -11.52 6.45 -11.29
N ILE A 145 -12.25 5.41 -10.88
CA ILE A 145 -11.73 4.04 -10.75
C ILE A 145 -12.20 3.27 -11.98
N THR A 146 -11.30 2.55 -12.61
CA THR A 146 -11.59 1.71 -13.77
C THR A 146 -11.56 0.25 -13.37
N GLU A 147 -12.57 -0.51 -13.76
CA GLU A 147 -12.63 -1.96 -13.73
C GLU A 147 -12.29 -2.49 -15.13
N TYR A 148 -11.42 -3.47 -15.20
CA TYR A 148 -11.05 -4.17 -16.43
C TYR A 148 -11.25 -5.67 -16.25
N ASP A 149 -12.12 -6.26 -17.07
CA ASP A 149 -12.31 -7.71 -17.13
C ASP A 149 -11.24 -8.33 -18.02
N ILE A 150 -10.32 -9.07 -17.42
CA ILE A 150 -9.17 -9.70 -18.09
C ILE A 150 -9.62 -10.68 -19.18
N GLN A 151 -10.72 -11.40 -18.97
CA GLN A 151 -11.19 -12.42 -19.93
C GLN A 151 -11.87 -11.81 -21.16
N SER A 152 -12.72 -10.79 -20.92
CA SER A 152 -13.49 -10.17 -21.99
C SER A 152 -12.87 -8.91 -22.57
N SER A 153 -11.79 -8.41 -21.97
CA SER A 153 -11.11 -7.14 -22.29
C SER A 153 -12.07 -5.93 -22.27
N ARG A 154 -13.07 -5.96 -21.38
CA ARG A 154 -14.06 -4.88 -21.25
C ARG A 154 -13.71 -3.98 -20.08
N PHE A 155 -13.99 -2.69 -20.24
CA PHE A 155 -13.83 -1.66 -19.24
C PHE A 155 -15.18 -1.23 -18.69
N ARG A 156 -15.19 -0.91 -17.38
CA ARG A 156 -16.27 -0.22 -16.69
C ARG A 156 -15.67 0.89 -15.83
N TYR A 157 -16.36 2.01 -15.71
CA TYR A 157 -15.84 3.22 -15.08
C TYR A 157 -16.71 3.65 -13.91
N PHE A 158 -16.08 4.05 -12.81
CA PHE A 158 -16.70 4.55 -11.59
C PHE A 158 -16.15 5.94 -11.30
N ASN A 159 -17.00 6.95 -11.36
CA ASN A 159 -16.62 8.32 -11.06
C ASN A 159 -16.31 8.52 -9.58
N THR A 160 -15.36 9.42 -9.28
CA THR A 160 -15.01 9.83 -7.92
C THR A 160 -15.16 11.33 -7.72
N VAL A 161 -15.39 11.75 -6.47
CA VAL A 161 -15.33 13.17 -6.11
C VAL A 161 -13.90 13.52 -5.74
N GLY A 162 -13.13 14.01 -6.71
CA GLY A 162 -11.72 14.33 -6.60
C GLY A 162 -10.81 13.27 -7.22
N LYS A 163 -9.51 13.55 -7.20
CA LYS A 163 -8.48 12.70 -7.84
C LYS A 163 -8.20 11.46 -6.99
N PRO A 164 -8.51 10.24 -7.48
CA PRO A 164 -8.34 9.02 -6.69
C PRO A 164 -6.87 8.62 -6.58
N MET A 165 -6.47 8.28 -5.37
CA MET A 165 -5.14 7.75 -5.06
C MET A 165 -5.25 6.26 -4.72
N HIS A 166 -5.66 5.95 -3.49
CA HIS A 166 -5.80 4.60 -2.98
C HIS A 166 -7.26 4.21 -2.85
N PHE A 167 -7.54 2.93 -2.99
CA PHE A 167 -8.90 2.42 -2.84
C PHE A 167 -8.92 0.95 -2.40
N PHE A 168 -10.06 0.52 -1.91
CA PHE A 168 -10.40 -0.87 -1.66
C PHE A 168 -11.70 -1.23 -2.39
N VAL A 169 -11.79 -2.49 -2.81
CA VAL A 169 -13.00 -3.05 -3.43
C VAL A 169 -13.56 -4.11 -2.49
N THR A 170 -14.70 -3.83 -1.91
CA THR A 170 -15.49 -4.80 -1.14
C THR A 170 -16.53 -5.46 -2.06
N ASP A 171 -17.40 -6.31 -1.52
CA ASP A 171 -18.48 -6.91 -2.30
C ASP A 171 -19.56 -5.90 -2.68
N LEU A 172 -19.74 -4.84 -1.87
CA LEU A 172 -20.78 -3.84 -2.06
C LEU A 172 -20.24 -2.49 -2.58
N TYR A 173 -19.05 -2.11 -2.16
CA TYR A 173 -18.52 -0.76 -2.40
C TYR A 173 -17.10 -0.75 -2.90
N ILE A 174 -16.80 0.25 -3.74
CA ILE A 174 -15.44 0.78 -3.89
C ILE A 174 -15.31 1.91 -2.87
N ILE A 175 -14.33 1.78 -1.96
CA ILE A 175 -14.00 2.79 -0.96
C ILE A 175 -12.74 3.50 -1.45
N ALA A 176 -12.88 4.72 -1.98
CA ALA A 176 -11.78 5.42 -2.63
C ALA A 176 -11.37 6.67 -1.86
N MET A 177 -10.08 6.76 -1.54
CA MET A 177 -9.45 7.98 -1.04
C MET A 177 -9.08 8.87 -2.22
N THR A 178 -9.55 10.12 -2.19
CA THR A 178 -9.33 11.09 -3.26
C THR A 178 -8.81 12.40 -2.71
N TYR A 179 -8.09 13.16 -3.56
CA TYR A 179 -7.70 14.53 -3.28
C TYR A 179 -8.63 15.50 -3.98
N PHE A 180 -8.93 16.58 -3.29
CA PHE A 180 -9.72 17.68 -3.79
C PHE A 180 -9.10 19.02 -3.37
N VAL A 181 -8.89 19.92 -4.32
CA VAL A 181 -8.32 21.24 -4.08
C VAL A 181 -9.36 22.30 -4.43
N ASP A 182 -9.78 23.07 -3.42
CA ASP A 182 -10.68 24.21 -3.55
C ASP A 182 -10.19 25.31 -2.61
N GLY A 183 -9.07 25.98 -3.02
CA GLY A 183 -8.36 26.95 -2.19
C GLY A 183 -7.64 26.32 -0.97
N ASN A 184 -8.09 25.16 -0.52
CA ASN A 184 -7.46 24.31 0.51
C ASN A 184 -7.39 22.89 0.01
N ILE A 185 -6.47 22.09 0.59
CA ILE A 185 -6.37 20.66 0.31
C ILE A 185 -7.33 19.91 1.24
N TYR A 186 -8.10 19.02 0.65
CA TYR A 186 -8.96 18.08 1.36
C TYR A 186 -8.76 16.69 0.81
N SER A 187 -8.83 15.71 1.69
CA SER A 187 -8.99 14.32 1.30
C SER A 187 -10.44 13.90 1.49
N LYS A 188 -10.94 13.05 0.61
CA LYS A 188 -12.29 12.52 0.67
C LYS A 188 -12.27 11.01 0.59
N ILE A 189 -13.15 10.37 1.33
CA ILE A 189 -13.42 8.94 1.23
C ILE A 189 -14.77 8.80 0.53
N ASN A 190 -14.74 8.29 -0.69
CA ASN A 190 -15.92 8.05 -1.50
C ASN A 190 -16.39 6.62 -1.29
N PHE A 191 -17.69 6.42 -1.10
CA PHE A 191 -18.35 5.12 -1.08
C PHE A 191 -19.16 4.98 -2.36
N ILE A 192 -18.69 4.12 -3.28
CA ILE A 192 -19.28 3.95 -4.61
C ILE A 192 -19.88 2.55 -4.69
N ASP A 193 -21.15 2.44 -4.96
CA ASP A 193 -21.82 1.15 -5.11
C ASP A 193 -21.27 0.39 -6.32
N THR A 194 -20.86 -0.86 -6.13
CA THR A 194 -20.20 -1.67 -7.19
C THR A 194 -21.15 -2.08 -8.30
N LEU A 195 -22.48 -2.14 -8.06
CA LEU A 195 -23.46 -2.54 -9.04
C LEU A 195 -23.95 -1.37 -9.87
N SER A 196 -24.42 -0.29 -9.23
CA SER A 196 -24.93 0.90 -9.91
C SER A 196 -23.82 1.83 -10.42
N GLY A 197 -22.69 1.89 -9.73
CA GLY A 197 -21.63 2.88 -9.96
C GLY A 197 -21.94 4.25 -9.34
N GLU A 198 -23.00 4.38 -8.58
CA GLU A 198 -23.40 5.64 -7.94
C GLU A 198 -22.57 5.89 -6.67
N ILE A 199 -22.23 7.16 -6.44
CA ILE A 199 -21.58 7.57 -5.20
C ILE A 199 -22.68 7.73 -4.14
N GLU A 200 -22.67 6.83 -3.15
CA GLU A 200 -23.69 6.86 -2.10
C GLU A 200 -23.34 7.80 -0.94
N ASP A 201 -22.05 7.99 -0.67
CA ASP A 201 -21.61 8.87 0.42
C ASP A 201 -20.17 9.36 0.23
N VAL A 202 -19.83 10.48 0.86
CA VAL A 202 -18.49 11.08 0.83
C VAL A 202 -18.12 11.66 2.20
N ILE A 203 -17.13 11.06 2.85
CA ILE A 203 -16.58 11.63 4.08
C ILE A 203 -15.44 12.60 3.73
N LYS A 204 -15.53 13.84 4.22
CA LYS A 204 -14.51 14.87 4.03
C LYS A 204 -13.54 14.89 5.21
N ILE A 205 -12.24 14.81 4.92
CA ILE A 205 -11.14 14.93 5.88
C ILE A 205 -10.35 16.19 5.51
N LYS A 206 -10.18 17.12 6.46
CA LYS A 206 -9.37 18.32 6.22
C LYS A 206 -7.89 17.93 6.09
N GLY A 207 -7.20 18.48 5.08
CA GLY A 207 -5.78 18.25 4.85
C GLY A 207 -5.48 17.04 3.97
N LEU A 208 -4.21 16.67 3.91
CA LEU A 208 -3.65 15.69 2.99
C LEU A 208 -3.57 14.31 3.66
N ALA A 209 -4.40 13.38 3.21
CA ALA A 209 -4.25 11.96 3.53
C ALA A 209 -3.27 11.31 2.56
N THR A 210 -2.34 10.49 3.06
CA THR A 210 -1.24 9.93 2.25
C THR A 210 -1.30 8.43 2.08
N ASP A 211 -1.87 7.71 3.05
CA ASP A 211 -1.93 6.26 3.00
C ASP A 211 -3.20 5.74 3.68
N ILE A 212 -3.69 4.59 3.23
CA ILE A 212 -4.87 3.93 3.80
C ILE A 212 -4.67 2.42 3.86
N ASP A 213 -5.25 1.78 4.87
CA ASP A 213 -5.42 0.33 4.90
C ASP A 213 -6.80 -0.04 5.45
N TYR A 214 -7.30 -1.22 5.10
CA TYR A 214 -8.68 -1.63 5.36
C TYR A 214 -8.75 -2.99 6.05
N ASP A 215 -9.44 -3.01 7.18
CA ASP A 215 -9.83 -4.23 7.91
C ASP A 215 -11.21 -4.69 7.44
N ASP A 216 -11.22 -5.69 6.56
CA ASP A 216 -12.48 -6.24 6.06
C ASP A 216 -13.27 -7.02 7.12
N ASN A 217 -12.63 -7.55 8.15
CA ASN A 217 -13.32 -8.28 9.22
C ASN A 217 -14.13 -7.33 10.09
N ASN A 218 -13.53 -6.22 10.52
CA ASN A 218 -14.17 -5.23 11.38
C ASN A 218 -14.82 -4.09 10.60
N LYS A 219 -14.68 -4.06 9.27
CA LYS A 219 -15.21 -3.02 8.37
C LYS A 219 -14.69 -1.63 8.76
N MET A 220 -13.40 -1.54 9.09
CA MET A 220 -12.72 -0.31 9.49
C MET A 220 -11.71 0.13 8.44
N LEU A 221 -11.76 1.39 8.05
CA LEU A 221 -10.76 2.05 7.22
C LEU A 221 -9.85 2.90 8.09
N TYR A 222 -8.55 2.73 7.92
CA TYR A 222 -7.51 3.50 8.60
C TYR A 222 -6.87 4.45 7.60
N VAL A 223 -6.78 5.73 7.93
CA VAL A 223 -6.34 6.78 7.02
C VAL A 223 -5.28 7.64 7.71
N ILE A 224 -4.06 7.67 7.16
CA ILE A 224 -3.04 8.62 7.61
C ILE A 224 -3.32 9.99 6.99
N ASN A 225 -3.25 11.02 7.83
CA ASN A 225 -3.26 12.40 7.41
C ASN A 225 -1.96 13.09 7.89
N ILE A 226 -1.09 13.43 6.93
CA ILE A 226 0.23 13.97 7.23
C ILE A 226 0.15 15.44 7.68
N GLU A 227 -0.83 16.21 7.21
CA GLU A 227 -0.98 17.62 7.53
C GLU A 227 -1.37 17.82 8.99
N ASP A 228 -2.34 17.07 9.50
CA ASP A 228 -2.75 17.14 10.90
C ASP A 228 -2.06 16.10 11.79
N LYS A 229 -1.13 15.30 11.21
CA LYS A 229 -0.26 14.35 11.92
C LYS A 229 -1.01 13.29 12.70
N SER A 230 -2.09 12.79 12.11
CA SER A 230 -3.04 11.89 12.77
C SER A 230 -3.36 10.69 11.89
N ILE A 231 -3.87 9.65 12.52
CA ILE A 231 -4.61 8.58 11.86
C ILE A 231 -6.10 8.74 12.16
N TYR A 232 -6.92 8.61 11.13
CA TYR A 232 -8.37 8.54 11.24
C TYR A 232 -8.83 7.10 11.12
N ILE A 233 -9.78 6.73 11.96
CA ILE A 233 -10.43 5.43 11.97
C ILE A 233 -11.88 5.64 11.59
N ILE A 234 -12.30 5.02 10.50
CA ILE A 234 -13.60 5.22 9.87
C ILE A 234 -14.35 3.91 9.89
N ASP A 235 -15.53 3.91 10.48
CA ASP A 235 -16.51 2.83 10.38
C ASP A 235 -17.16 2.88 8.99
N THR A 236 -16.85 1.90 8.13
CA THR A 236 -17.32 1.91 6.74
C THR A 236 -18.77 1.49 6.58
N ILE A 237 -19.37 0.86 7.59
CA ILE A 237 -20.80 0.54 7.60
C ILE A 237 -21.61 1.76 7.99
N LYS A 238 -21.23 2.43 9.07
CA LYS A 238 -21.89 3.67 9.53
C LYS A 238 -21.49 4.90 8.73
N ARG A 239 -20.42 4.79 7.92
CA ARG A 239 -19.86 5.86 7.09
C ARG A 239 -19.55 7.12 7.89
N ASN A 240 -18.85 6.95 9.02
CA ASN A 240 -18.48 8.06 9.88
C ASN A 240 -17.07 7.86 10.49
N ILE A 241 -16.46 8.98 10.84
CA ILE A 241 -15.19 8.97 11.57
C ILE A 241 -15.48 8.53 13.01
N LEU A 242 -15.00 7.34 13.37
CA LEU A 242 -15.15 6.78 14.70
C LEU A 242 -14.14 7.41 15.68
N LYS A 243 -12.89 7.58 15.24
CA LYS A 243 -11.81 8.11 16.08
C LYS A 243 -10.74 8.81 15.25
N ARG A 244 -10.10 9.78 15.87
CA ARG A 244 -8.87 10.39 15.38
C ARG A 244 -7.79 10.25 16.47
N ILE A 245 -6.61 9.77 16.10
CA ILE A 245 -5.48 9.60 17.01
C ILE A 245 -4.34 10.50 16.51
N TYR A 246 -3.95 11.47 17.33
CA TYR A 246 -2.82 12.34 17.03
C TYR A 246 -1.51 11.62 17.31
N LEU A 247 -0.64 11.49 16.29
CA LEU A 247 0.66 10.84 16.37
C LEU A 247 1.82 11.84 16.48
N GLY A 248 1.61 13.06 15.96
CA GLY A 248 2.67 14.07 15.81
C GLY A 248 3.71 13.65 14.77
N GLY A 249 4.79 14.42 14.62
CA GLY A 249 5.86 14.12 13.64
C GLY A 249 5.39 14.14 12.19
N TYR A 250 5.81 13.14 11.40
CA TYR A 250 5.34 12.87 10.04
C TYR A 250 4.97 11.38 9.93
N PRO A 251 3.69 11.01 10.17
CA PRO A 251 3.21 9.68 9.86
C PRO A 251 3.13 9.54 8.33
N GLU A 252 3.74 8.50 7.75
CA GLU A 252 3.86 8.37 6.28
C GLU A 252 3.17 7.14 5.72
N SER A 253 3.40 5.97 6.30
CA SER A 253 2.83 4.72 5.83
C SER A 253 2.24 3.92 6.98
N LEU A 254 1.19 3.18 6.67
CA LEU A 254 0.55 2.29 7.63
C LEU A 254 0.36 0.89 7.05
N THR A 255 0.28 -0.07 7.92
CA THR A 255 -0.15 -1.42 7.55
C THR A 255 -0.98 -2.02 8.67
N PHE A 256 -2.01 -2.72 8.26
CA PHE A 256 -2.85 -3.49 9.13
C PHE A 256 -2.24 -4.88 9.34
N GLY A 257 -2.04 -5.25 10.59
CA GLY A 257 -1.63 -6.59 10.99
C GLY A 257 -2.79 -7.38 11.56
N ARG A 258 -2.50 -8.42 12.34
CA ARG A 258 -3.54 -9.26 12.91
C ARG A 258 -4.29 -8.61 14.07
N GLU A 259 -3.56 -7.98 14.99
CA GLU A 259 -4.11 -7.36 16.22
C GLU A 259 -3.74 -5.88 16.34
N ASN A 260 -2.86 -5.40 15.47
CA ASN A 260 -2.31 -4.06 15.56
C ASN A 260 -2.27 -3.36 14.19
N ILE A 261 -2.25 -2.06 14.24
CA ILE A 261 -1.92 -1.19 13.11
C ILE A 261 -0.53 -0.63 13.39
N TYR A 262 0.33 -0.70 12.40
CA TYR A 262 1.70 -0.19 12.45
C TYR A 262 1.80 1.06 11.60
N VAL A 263 2.32 2.15 12.15
CA VAL A 263 2.46 3.43 11.46
C VAL A 263 3.89 3.91 11.56
N THR A 264 4.54 4.14 10.42
CA THR A 264 5.86 4.77 10.37
C THR A 264 5.75 6.26 10.67
N ASN A 265 6.73 6.80 11.38
CA ASN A 265 6.86 8.22 11.66
C ASN A 265 8.31 8.66 11.39
N SER A 266 8.55 9.21 10.21
CA SER A 266 9.90 9.53 9.73
C SER A 266 10.57 10.59 10.58
N LYS A 267 9.87 11.67 10.94
CA LYS A 267 10.42 12.75 11.77
C LYS A 267 10.78 12.31 13.18
N LYS A 268 10.03 11.37 13.75
CA LYS A 268 10.28 10.86 15.09
C LYS A 268 11.22 9.65 15.09
N LYS A 269 11.52 9.08 13.91
CA LYS A 269 12.22 7.80 13.76
C LYS A 269 11.58 6.70 14.60
N GLN A 270 10.28 6.51 14.44
CA GLN A 270 9.48 5.60 15.26
C GLN A 270 8.51 4.79 14.40
N ILE A 271 8.10 3.65 14.94
CA ILE A 271 6.88 2.96 14.56
C ILE A 271 5.90 3.09 15.71
N ALA A 272 4.73 3.68 15.45
CA ALA A 272 3.61 3.65 16.38
C ALA A 272 2.83 2.36 16.19
N ILE A 273 2.56 1.65 17.27
CA ILE A 273 1.71 0.46 17.32
C ILE A 273 0.39 0.85 17.96
N ILE A 274 -0.69 0.65 17.21
CA ILE A 274 -2.05 0.97 17.64
C ILE A 274 -2.80 -0.36 17.79
N ASP A 275 -3.30 -0.62 18.96
CA ASP A 275 -4.11 -1.80 19.25
C ASP A 275 -5.51 -1.66 18.62
N ILE A 276 -5.93 -2.65 17.85
CA ILE A 276 -7.19 -2.64 17.08
C ILE A 276 -8.41 -2.69 17.99
N ALA A 277 -8.35 -3.43 19.09
CA ALA A 277 -9.50 -3.61 19.98
C ALA A 277 -9.81 -2.33 20.79
N THR A 278 -8.78 -1.63 21.24
CA THR A 278 -8.93 -0.40 22.05
C THR A 278 -8.84 0.88 21.21
N LEU A 279 -8.35 0.79 19.99
CA LEU A 279 -8.06 1.91 19.11
C LEU A 279 -7.19 2.96 19.81
N ALA A 280 -6.16 2.52 20.51
CA ALA A 280 -5.24 3.37 21.24
C ALA A 280 -3.80 3.05 20.86
N VAL A 281 -2.91 4.05 20.94
CA VAL A 281 -1.48 3.80 20.79
C VAL A 281 -1.04 2.92 21.96
N PHE A 282 -0.70 1.69 21.65
CA PHE A 282 -0.20 0.72 22.61
C PHE A 282 1.26 1.00 22.95
N LYS A 283 2.08 1.29 21.89
CA LYS A 283 3.52 1.47 22.05
C LYS A 283 4.10 2.30 20.91
N ASN A 284 5.24 2.94 21.15
CA ASN A 284 6.10 3.50 20.12
C ASN A 284 7.47 2.80 20.18
N ILE A 285 7.92 2.24 19.06
CA ILE A 285 9.25 1.65 18.91
C ILE A 285 10.16 2.69 18.29
N ASN A 286 11.24 3.06 19.01
CA ASN A 286 12.27 3.96 18.49
C ASN A 286 13.19 3.20 17.53
N LEU A 287 13.56 3.84 16.44
CA LEU A 287 14.47 3.32 15.43
C LEU A 287 15.71 4.19 15.32
N GLU A 288 16.84 3.60 14.95
CA GLU A 288 18.08 4.34 14.67
C GLU A 288 18.11 4.93 13.26
N PHE A 289 17.11 4.64 12.45
CA PHE A 289 16.98 5.06 11.07
C PHE A 289 15.65 5.79 10.84
N THR A 290 15.53 6.45 9.69
CA THR A 290 14.28 7.09 9.25
C THR A 290 13.41 6.09 8.50
N PRO A 291 12.27 5.64 9.06
CA PRO A 291 11.34 4.75 8.37
C PRO A 291 10.40 5.57 7.49
N ASP A 292 10.05 5.08 6.31
CA ASP A 292 9.13 5.76 5.39
C ASP A 292 8.03 4.86 4.80
N CYS A 293 8.25 3.55 4.72
CA CYS A 293 7.24 2.60 4.28
C CYS A 293 7.25 1.36 5.19
N ILE A 294 6.07 0.77 5.43
CA ILE A 294 5.91 -0.44 6.24
C ILE A 294 4.87 -1.36 5.61
N LYS A 295 5.13 -2.68 5.66
CA LYS A 295 4.18 -3.71 5.25
C LYS A 295 4.21 -4.89 6.21
N ALA A 296 3.04 -5.29 6.72
CA ALA A 296 2.90 -6.53 7.48
C ALA A 296 3.15 -7.73 6.58
N ILE A 297 3.91 -8.69 7.08
CA ILE A 297 4.29 -9.91 6.39
C ILE A 297 3.68 -11.08 7.16
N ASN A 298 2.67 -11.71 6.59
CA ASN A 298 2.05 -12.89 7.17
C ASN A 298 2.88 -14.15 6.84
N THR A 299 4.06 -14.29 7.44
CA THR A 299 4.88 -15.51 7.28
C THR A 299 4.92 -16.33 8.54
N ASN A 300 4.79 -17.64 8.38
CA ASN A 300 5.37 -18.63 9.29
C ASN A 300 6.89 -18.71 9.08
N LEU A 301 7.63 -17.61 9.26
CA LEU A 301 9.09 -17.57 9.20
C LEU A 301 9.75 -18.39 10.35
N ASN A 302 8.99 -19.29 11.00
CA ASN A 302 9.47 -20.15 12.09
C ASN A 302 10.26 -21.38 11.63
N HIS A 303 10.48 -21.57 10.36
CA HIS A 303 11.29 -22.69 9.86
C HIS A 303 12.31 -22.23 8.84
N GLN A 304 13.41 -21.72 9.30
CA GLN A 304 14.78 -22.18 9.02
C GLN A 304 15.78 -21.13 9.53
N SER A 305 16.66 -21.58 10.39
CA SER A 305 17.92 -20.93 10.74
C SER A 305 18.58 -20.30 9.51
N MET A 306 18.46 -18.99 9.38
CA MET A 306 19.29 -18.22 8.47
C MET A 306 20.28 -17.42 9.30
N PHE A 307 21.31 -18.13 9.79
CA PHE A 307 22.57 -17.54 10.14
C PHE A 307 23.54 -17.94 9.04
N LEU A 308 23.96 -16.97 8.25
CA LEU A 308 25.34 -16.75 7.82
C LEU A 308 25.40 -15.38 7.15
#